data_d3218bbfcf308db8c5d22cc277495754
#
_entry.id   d3218bbfcf308db8c5d22cc277495754
#
_cell.length_a   1.000
_cell.length_b   1.000
_cell.length_c   1.000
_cell.angle_alpha   90.00
_cell.angle_beta   90.00
_cell.angle_gamma   90.00
#
_symmetry.space_group_name_H-M   'P 1'
#
loop_
_entity.id
_entity.type
_entity.pdbx_description
1 polymer ?
#
loop_
_entity_poly.entity_id
_entity_poly.type
_entity_poly.pdbx_seq_one_letter_code
_entity_poly.pdbx_strand_id
1 'polypeptide(L)'
;EADNIVIATGSKPRALPIPGAELMITSDKILSERERPDAVIFIGGGVIAMEFSHVYARAGTDVTILEAVPQLLPRLDVDAVAAIQGETERIGVNVKTRVRVIEIRKDGGQLTVEFEHDGATHTVSADRVVNGAGRVANVDTLDLEAGNVKHDGVAVDVDAHLRSTSNPSVWVCGDALVTSPQLSPLATYEGRIIGKNIVEGPVETADYAVVPNCVYTVPALASVGLTEAEAEAQGLKVKATTNDMTGWFSGKAYGETVAWSTRTRTGSSAPRWSGTVARR
;
A
#
# COMPACT_ATOMS: atom_id res chain seq x y z
N GLU A 1 -3.03 -1.15 35.61
CA GLU A 1 -1.67 -1.68 35.66
C GLU A 1 -1.65 -3.04 35.02
N ALA A 2 -0.60 -3.36 34.26
CA ALA A 2 -0.40 -4.64 33.60
C ALA A 2 1.10 -4.95 33.54
N ASP A 3 1.45 -6.24 33.60
CA ASP A 3 2.84 -6.70 33.48
C ASP A 3 3.35 -6.61 32.03
N ASN A 4 2.45 -6.75 31.06
CA ASN A 4 2.74 -6.63 29.65
C ASN A 4 1.66 -5.78 28.95
N ILE A 5 2.09 -4.92 28.03
CA ILE A 5 1.24 -4.06 27.20
C ILE A 5 1.56 -4.37 25.74
N VAL A 6 0.54 -4.61 24.93
CA VAL A 6 0.69 -4.81 23.48
C VAL A 6 0.06 -3.64 22.75
N ILE A 7 0.87 -2.90 22.00
CA ILE A 7 0.41 -1.84 21.08
C ILE A 7 0.03 -2.50 19.77
N ALA A 8 -1.28 -2.58 19.50
CA ALA A 8 -1.87 -3.13 18.29
C ALA A 8 -2.94 -2.18 17.72
N THR A 9 -2.66 -0.87 17.79
CA THR A 9 -3.59 0.21 17.46
C THR A 9 -3.79 0.43 15.96
N GLY A 10 -3.11 -0.37 15.15
CA GLY A 10 -3.23 -0.33 13.71
C GLY A 10 -2.60 0.91 13.07
N SER A 11 -3.10 1.27 11.90
CA SER A 11 -2.67 2.44 11.13
C SER A 11 -3.83 3.40 10.88
N LYS A 12 -3.47 4.63 10.52
CA LYS A 12 -4.41 5.67 10.09
C LYS A 12 -3.94 6.32 8.79
N PRO A 13 -4.83 6.97 8.02
CA PRO A 13 -4.42 7.70 6.83
C PRO A 13 -3.37 8.77 7.17
N ARG A 14 -2.37 8.89 6.31
CA ARG A 14 -1.36 9.94 6.42
C ARG A 14 -2.01 11.30 6.21
N ALA A 15 -1.81 12.23 7.12
CA ALA A 15 -2.20 13.62 6.93
C ALA A 15 -1.37 14.26 5.81
N LEU A 16 -2.02 14.99 4.92
CA LEU A 16 -1.34 15.75 3.89
C LEU A 16 -1.26 17.23 4.30
N PRO A 17 -0.09 17.85 4.24
CA PRO A 17 0.10 19.25 4.62
C PRO A 17 -0.25 20.18 3.45
N ILE A 18 -1.48 20.05 2.93
CA ILE A 18 -2.02 20.90 1.86
C ILE A 18 -3.30 21.59 2.33
N PRO A 19 -3.57 22.84 1.89
CA PRO A 19 -4.83 23.52 2.17
C PRO A 19 -6.02 22.68 1.65
N GLY A 20 -7.07 22.56 2.47
CA GLY A 20 -8.26 21.80 2.15
C GLY A 20 -8.13 20.29 2.32
N ALA A 21 -7.06 19.79 2.94
CA ALA A 21 -6.87 18.35 3.20
C ALA A 21 -8.01 17.74 4.03
N GLU A 22 -8.65 18.52 4.89
CA GLU A 22 -9.81 18.13 5.70
C GLU A 22 -11.08 17.83 4.88
N LEU A 23 -11.12 18.24 3.62
CA LEU A 23 -12.21 17.95 2.68
C LEU A 23 -12.12 16.53 2.10
N MET A 24 -10.96 15.89 2.23
CA MET A 24 -10.79 14.51 1.76
C MET A 24 -11.54 13.51 2.62
N ILE A 25 -12.04 12.49 1.97
CA ILE A 25 -12.53 11.28 2.65
C ILE A 25 -11.46 10.20 2.66
N THR A 26 -11.66 9.17 3.50
CA THR A 26 -10.78 8.01 3.60
C THR A 26 -11.46 6.76 3.05
N SER A 27 -10.72 5.66 2.94
CA SER A 27 -11.26 4.34 2.56
C SER A 27 -12.42 3.89 3.45
N ASP A 28 -12.39 4.23 4.74
CA ASP A 28 -13.47 3.85 5.68
C ASP A 28 -14.81 4.50 5.28
N LYS A 29 -14.74 5.75 4.80
CA LYS A 29 -15.93 6.45 4.31
C LYS A 29 -16.44 5.82 3.01
N ILE A 30 -15.55 5.47 2.08
CA ILE A 30 -15.91 4.80 0.83
C ILE A 30 -16.70 3.51 1.12
N LEU A 31 -16.19 2.67 2.03
CA LEU A 31 -16.82 1.40 2.40
C LEU A 31 -18.23 1.56 3.02
N SER A 32 -18.55 2.75 3.51
CA SER A 32 -19.86 3.06 4.12
C SER A 32 -20.78 3.88 3.20
N GLU A 33 -20.33 4.31 2.03
CA GLU A 33 -21.17 5.05 1.07
C GLU A 33 -22.26 4.15 0.47
N ARG A 34 -23.45 4.72 0.30
CA ARG A 34 -24.60 4.03 -0.28
C ARG A 34 -24.90 4.52 -1.69
N GLU A 35 -24.34 5.64 -2.08
CA GLU A 35 -24.57 6.27 -3.37
C GLU A 35 -23.25 6.33 -4.14
N ARG A 36 -23.31 5.94 -5.39
CA ARG A 36 -22.20 6.04 -6.31
C ARG A 36 -21.97 7.52 -6.69
N PRO A 37 -20.80 8.10 -6.45
CA PRO A 37 -20.47 9.43 -6.98
C PRO A 37 -20.31 9.39 -8.50
N ASP A 38 -20.57 10.51 -9.18
CA ASP A 38 -20.33 10.61 -10.61
C ASP A 38 -18.84 10.78 -10.93
N ALA A 39 -18.09 11.47 -10.05
CA ALA A 39 -16.65 11.66 -10.19
C ALA A 39 -15.90 11.53 -8.86
N VAL A 40 -14.70 10.91 -8.90
CA VAL A 40 -13.81 10.72 -7.74
C VAL A 40 -12.36 11.03 -8.12
N ILE A 41 -11.66 11.77 -7.25
CA ILE A 41 -10.22 12.00 -7.35
C ILE A 41 -9.52 11.28 -6.20
N PHE A 42 -8.51 10.47 -6.52
CA PHE A 42 -7.58 9.91 -5.53
C PHE A 42 -6.29 10.72 -5.51
N ILE A 43 -5.91 11.20 -4.32
CA ILE A 43 -4.60 11.81 -4.09
C ILE A 43 -3.67 10.74 -3.53
N GLY A 44 -2.69 10.32 -4.34
CA GLY A 44 -1.83 9.17 -4.13
C GLY A 44 -2.27 7.95 -4.95
N GLY A 45 -1.31 7.23 -5.52
CA GLY A 45 -1.48 6.04 -6.37
C GLY A 45 -1.10 4.73 -5.66
N GLY A 46 -1.31 4.65 -4.35
CA GLY A 46 -1.08 3.46 -3.55
C GLY A 46 -2.19 2.39 -3.70
N VAL A 47 -2.12 1.34 -2.87
CA VAL A 47 -3.05 0.19 -2.91
C VAL A 47 -4.51 0.64 -2.83
N ILE A 48 -4.84 1.54 -1.88
CA ILE A 48 -6.21 2.07 -1.71
C ILE A 48 -6.71 2.71 -3.00
N ALA A 49 -5.92 3.60 -3.60
CA ALA A 49 -6.31 4.27 -4.84
C ALA A 49 -6.50 3.27 -5.99
N MET A 50 -5.58 2.32 -6.13
CA MET A 50 -5.65 1.32 -7.20
C MET A 50 -6.87 0.40 -7.06
N GLU A 51 -7.13 -0.12 -5.89
CA GLU A 51 -8.26 -1.03 -5.68
C GLU A 51 -9.61 -0.33 -5.85
N PHE A 52 -9.80 0.82 -5.21
CA PHE A 52 -11.07 1.55 -5.31
C PHE A 52 -11.26 2.22 -6.68
N SER A 53 -10.21 2.64 -7.37
CA SER A 53 -10.32 3.17 -8.74
C SER A 53 -10.91 2.14 -9.69
N HIS A 54 -10.48 0.88 -9.59
CA HIS A 54 -11.04 -0.21 -10.38
C HIS A 54 -12.51 -0.50 -10.07
N VAL A 55 -12.90 -0.39 -8.79
CA VAL A 55 -14.31 -0.54 -8.37
C VAL A 55 -15.15 0.59 -8.95
N TYR A 56 -14.74 1.84 -8.74
CA TYR A 56 -15.49 3.01 -9.17
C TYR A 56 -15.59 3.11 -10.70
N ALA A 57 -14.47 2.95 -11.42
CA ALA A 57 -14.48 3.03 -12.88
C ALA A 57 -15.39 1.95 -13.50
N ARG A 58 -15.35 0.72 -12.97
CA ARG A 58 -16.24 -0.36 -13.43
C ARG A 58 -17.70 -0.14 -13.05
N ALA A 59 -17.97 0.64 -12.02
CA ALA A 59 -19.33 1.09 -11.67
C ALA A 59 -19.79 2.29 -12.48
N GLY A 60 -18.97 2.85 -13.38
CA GLY A 60 -19.29 3.98 -14.24
C GLY A 60 -19.06 5.36 -13.60
N THR A 61 -18.21 5.45 -12.58
CA THR A 61 -17.73 6.70 -12.00
C THR A 61 -16.53 7.20 -12.82
N ASP A 62 -16.46 8.51 -13.06
CA ASP A 62 -15.25 9.15 -13.60
C ASP A 62 -14.15 9.21 -12.55
N VAL A 63 -12.99 8.64 -12.83
CA VAL A 63 -11.93 8.47 -11.84
C VAL A 63 -10.64 9.11 -12.30
N THR A 64 -10.05 9.94 -11.42
CA THR A 64 -8.70 10.50 -11.60
C THR A 64 -7.80 10.09 -10.44
N ILE A 65 -6.58 9.65 -10.75
CA ILE A 65 -5.50 9.40 -9.77
C ILE A 65 -4.41 10.45 -9.97
N LEU A 66 -4.05 11.14 -8.90
CA LEU A 66 -2.97 12.14 -8.84
C LEU A 66 -1.84 11.59 -7.96
N GLU A 67 -0.75 11.11 -8.57
CA GLU A 67 0.39 10.51 -7.87
C GLU A 67 1.62 11.42 -7.94
N ALA A 68 2.24 11.66 -6.79
CA ALA A 68 3.41 12.54 -6.69
C ALA A 68 4.68 11.94 -7.28
N VAL A 69 4.85 10.63 -7.17
CA VAL A 69 6.03 9.92 -7.69
C VAL A 69 5.82 9.44 -9.13
N PRO A 70 6.89 9.02 -9.83
CA PRO A 70 6.79 8.62 -11.24
C PRO A 70 5.95 7.37 -11.52
N GLN A 71 5.65 6.56 -10.51
CA GLN A 71 5.02 5.25 -10.66
C GLN A 71 3.91 5.07 -9.62
N LEU A 72 2.79 4.47 -10.03
CA LEU A 72 1.80 3.92 -9.11
C LEU A 72 2.41 2.76 -8.31
N LEU A 73 1.88 2.46 -7.13
CA LEU A 73 2.38 1.33 -6.32
C LEU A 73 3.91 1.30 -6.20
N PRO A 74 4.57 2.35 -5.69
CA PRO A 74 6.01 2.59 -5.86
C PRO A 74 6.93 1.53 -5.22
N ARG A 75 6.38 0.59 -4.44
CA ARG A 75 7.12 -0.52 -3.82
C ARG A 75 7.02 -1.83 -4.61
N LEU A 76 6.30 -1.85 -5.72
CA LEU A 76 6.13 -3.03 -6.55
C LEU A 76 6.99 -2.96 -7.81
N ASP A 77 7.17 -4.10 -8.43
CA ASP A 77 7.95 -4.26 -9.67
C ASP A 77 7.44 -3.34 -10.78
N VAL A 78 8.34 -2.65 -11.47
CA VAL A 78 8.02 -1.60 -12.43
C VAL A 78 7.25 -2.14 -13.65
N ASP A 79 7.62 -3.32 -14.15
CA ASP A 79 6.99 -3.90 -15.33
C ASP A 79 5.59 -4.39 -15.00
N ALA A 80 5.43 -4.98 -13.82
CA ALA A 80 4.13 -5.41 -13.31
C ALA A 80 3.19 -4.22 -13.09
N VAL A 81 3.70 -3.13 -12.54
CA VAL A 81 2.93 -1.90 -12.34
C VAL A 81 2.58 -1.26 -13.68
N ALA A 82 3.49 -1.24 -14.65
CA ALA A 82 3.20 -0.73 -15.99
C ALA A 82 2.06 -1.52 -16.66
N ALA A 83 2.07 -2.85 -16.52
CA ALA A 83 1.00 -3.70 -17.07
C ALA A 83 -0.37 -3.42 -16.43
N ILE A 84 -0.44 -3.28 -15.10
CA ILE A 84 -1.71 -2.97 -14.42
C ILE A 84 -2.14 -1.52 -14.61
N GLN A 85 -1.20 -0.57 -14.75
CA GLN A 85 -1.52 0.81 -15.09
C GLN A 85 -2.18 0.89 -16.47
N GLY A 86 -1.63 0.20 -17.48
CA GLY A 86 -2.26 0.14 -18.80
C GLY A 86 -3.71 -0.37 -18.76
N GLU A 87 -4.00 -1.39 -17.94
CA GLU A 87 -5.36 -1.85 -17.71
C GLU A 87 -6.22 -0.81 -16.97
N THR A 88 -5.65 -0.13 -15.98
CA THR A 88 -6.30 0.95 -15.23
C THR A 88 -6.75 2.08 -16.15
N GLU A 89 -5.87 2.51 -17.06
CA GLU A 89 -6.18 3.52 -18.07
C GLU A 89 -7.18 3.02 -19.10
N ARG A 90 -7.08 1.73 -19.52
CA ARG A 90 -8.01 1.11 -20.45
C ARG A 90 -9.45 1.07 -19.94
N ILE A 91 -9.66 0.89 -18.63
CA ILE A 91 -11.01 0.95 -18.02
C ILE A 91 -11.51 2.38 -17.77
N GLY A 92 -10.77 3.40 -18.22
CA GLY A 92 -11.19 4.80 -18.18
C GLY A 92 -10.67 5.60 -17.01
N VAL A 93 -9.76 5.09 -16.19
CA VAL A 93 -9.16 5.88 -15.10
C VAL A 93 -8.11 6.83 -15.67
N ASN A 94 -8.22 8.12 -15.33
CA ASN A 94 -7.25 9.13 -15.71
C ASN A 94 -6.08 9.13 -14.70
N VAL A 95 -4.92 8.61 -15.11
CA VAL A 95 -3.73 8.53 -14.25
C VAL A 95 -2.77 9.68 -14.58
N LYS A 96 -2.39 10.43 -13.55
CA LYS A 96 -1.33 11.46 -13.64
C LYS A 96 -0.28 11.19 -12.56
N THR A 97 0.95 10.94 -13.00
CA THR A 97 2.12 10.77 -12.13
C THR A 97 2.97 12.04 -12.11
N ARG A 98 3.93 12.17 -11.19
CA ARG A 98 4.77 13.37 -10.99
C ARG A 98 3.97 14.64 -10.74
N VAL A 99 2.85 14.50 -10.05
CA VAL A 99 1.92 15.60 -9.74
C VAL A 99 2.27 16.19 -8.37
N ARG A 100 2.29 17.50 -8.26
CA ARG A 100 2.32 18.20 -6.97
C ARG A 100 0.96 18.82 -6.69
N VAL A 101 0.17 18.22 -5.82
CA VAL A 101 -1.11 18.80 -5.38
C VAL A 101 -0.83 20.06 -4.56
N ILE A 102 -1.52 21.15 -4.87
CA ILE A 102 -1.37 22.46 -4.26
C ILE A 102 -2.41 22.67 -3.17
N GLU A 103 -3.70 22.54 -3.54
CA GLU A 103 -4.82 22.74 -2.64
C GLU A 103 -6.06 21.96 -3.08
N ILE A 104 -7.00 21.83 -2.15
CA ILE A 104 -8.35 21.35 -2.40
C ILE A 104 -9.31 22.43 -1.93
N ARG A 105 -10.28 22.79 -2.77
CA ARG A 105 -11.31 23.78 -2.41
C ARG A 105 -12.70 23.28 -2.75
N LYS A 106 -13.69 23.79 -2.05
CA LYS A 106 -15.09 23.56 -2.37
C LYS A 106 -15.56 24.60 -3.38
N ASP A 107 -16.13 24.15 -4.48
CA ASP A 107 -16.63 25.02 -5.55
C ASP A 107 -17.97 24.49 -6.05
N GLY A 108 -19.03 25.32 -5.91
CA GLY A 108 -20.34 25.03 -6.47
C GLY A 108 -21.00 23.69 -6.13
N GLY A 109 -20.58 23.04 -5.03
CA GLY A 109 -21.10 21.73 -4.63
C GLY A 109 -20.15 20.57 -4.93
N GLN A 110 -19.14 20.80 -5.76
CA GLN A 110 -18.04 19.86 -6.01
C GLN A 110 -16.76 20.24 -5.25
N LEU A 111 -15.78 19.34 -5.26
CA LEU A 111 -14.44 19.57 -4.77
C LEU A 111 -13.51 19.74 -5.96
N THR A 112 -12.75 20.84 -5.99
CA THR A 112 -11.75 21.12 -7.01
C THR A 112 -10.37 20.96 -6.42
N VAL A 113 -9.53 20.14 -7.07
CA VAL A 113 -8.12 19.93 -6.75
C VAL A 113 -7.28 20.72 -7.73
N GLU A 114 -6.43 21.62 -7.20
CA GLU A 114 -5.40 22.33 -7.97
C GLU A 114 -4.07 21.61 -7.82
N PHE A 115 -3.36 21.41 -8.93
CA PHE A 115 -2.10 20.69 -8.95
C PHE A 115 -1.16 21.17 -10.07
N GLU A 116 0.14 20.99 -9.85
CA GLU A 116 1.15 21.18 -10.89
C GLU A 116 1.48 19.85 -11.56
N HIS A 117 1.59 19.88 -12.88
CA HIS A 117 2.02 18.77 -13.71
C HIS A 117 2.70 19.34 -14.97
N ASP A 118 3.88 18.81 -15.32
CA ASP A 118 4.69 19.24 -16.47
C ASP A 118 4.93 20.76 -16.55
N GLY A 119 5.14 21.39 -15.39
CA GLY A 119 5.44 22.81 -15.26
C GLY A 119 4.25 23.76 -15.44
N ALA A 120 3.03 23.23 -15.54
CA ALA A 120 1.80 24.00 -15.61
C ALA A 120 0.86 23.68 -14.44
N THR A 121 0.04 24.67 -14.06
CA THR A 121 -1.02 24.50 -13.07
C THR A 121 -2.28 24.00 -13.76
N HIS A 122 -2.89 22.99 -13.18
CA HIS A 122 -4.12 22.35 -13.65
C HIS A 122 -5.15 22.28 -12.53
N THR A 123 -6.40 22.11 -12.90
CA THR A 123 -7.50 21.83 -11.97
C THR A 123 -8.32 20.64 -12.45
N VAL A 124 -8.86 19.88 -11.49
CA VAL A 124 -9.84 18.82 -11.74
C VAL A 124 -10.89 18.88 -10.65
N SER A 125 -12.15 18.62 -11.00
CA SER A 125 -13.28 18.67 -10.06
C SER A 125 -13.97 17.32 -9.96
N ALA A 126 -14.46 16.98 -8.75
CA ALA A 126 -15.17 15.74 -8.49
C ALA A 126 -16.13 15.89 -7.31
N ASP A 127 -17.03 14.90 -7.15
CA ASP A 127 -17.93 14.84 -6.00
C ASP A 127 -17.20 14.41 -4.72
N ARG A 128 -16.10 13.65 -4.87
CA ARG A 128 -15.27 13.17 -3.78
C ARG A 128 -13.79 13.29 -4.10
N VAL A 129 -13.02 13.66 -3.07
CA VAL A 129 -11.55 13.56 -3.08
C VAL A 129 -11.15 12.60 -1.98
N VAL A 130 -10.36 11.60 -2.33
CA VAL A 130 -9.97 10.49 -1.45
C VAL A 130 -8.50 10.58 -1.11
N ASN A 131 -8.17 10.46 0.16
CA ASN A 131 -6.79 10.32 0.63
C ASN A 131 -6.26 8.92 0.33
N GLY A 132 -5.48 8.78 -0.72
CA GLY A 132 -4.74 7.58 -1.13
C GLY A 132 -3.22 7.68 -0.89
N ALA A 133 -2.75 8.71 -0.17
CA ALA A 133 -1.32 9.00 0.02
C ALA A 133 -0.60 8.13 1.07
N GLY A 134 -1.19 7.01 1.41
CA GLY A 134 -0.63 6.01 2.32
C GLY A 134 -1.14 6.12 3.75
N ARG A 135 -0.61 5.22 4.60
CA ARG A 135 -0.99 5.08 6.00
C ARG A 135 0.24 5.18 6.90
N VAL A 136 0.04 5.61 8.13
CA VAL A 136 1.05 5.68 9.18
C VAL A 136 0.56 4.95 10.43
N ALA A 137 1.48 4.51 11.30
CA ALA A 137 1.11 3.89 12.56
C ALA A 137 0.22 4.82 13.40
N ASN A 138 -0.80 4.25 14.05
CA ASN A 138 -1.75 4.99 14.88
C ASN A 138 -1.31 4.96 16.33
N VAL A 139 -0.20 5.63 16.65
CA VAL A 139 0.44 5.64 17.97
C VAL A 139 0.55 7.02 18.61
N ASP A 140 0.27 8.08 17.88
CA ASP A 140 0.43 9.47 18.31
C ASP A 140 -0.55 9.94 19.42
N THR A 141 -1.62 9.17 19.64
CA THR A 141 -2.57 9.43 20.75
C THR A 141 -2.23 8.64 22.01
N LEU A 142 -1.19 7.79 21.94
CA LEU A 142 -0.66 7.06 23.09
C LEU A 142 0.40 7.93 23.75
N ASP A 143 0.31 8.15 25.05
CA ASP A 143 1.33 8.86 25.81
C ASP A 143 2.56 7.96 26.00
N LEU A 144 3.32 7.79 24.91
CA LEU A 144 4.45 6.86 24.83
C LEU A 144 5.60 7.29 25.76
N GLU A 145 5.80 8.59 25.94
CA GLU A 145 6.81 9.15 26.85
C GLU A 145 6.50 8.79 28.29
N ALA A 146 5.23 8.88 28.72
CA ALA A 146 4.82 8.48 30.08
C ALA A 146 5.06 6.99 30.32
N GLY A 147 4.99 6.17 29.26
CA GLY A 147 5.31 4.75 29.28
C GLY A 147 6.81 4.45 29.14
N ASN A 148 7.70 5.46 29.06
CA ASN A 148 9.11 5.28 28.71
C ASN A 148 9.32 4.42 27.44
N VAL A 149 8.50 4.65 26.41
CA VAL A 149 8.56 3.95 25.13
C VAL A 149 9.25 4.85 24.11
N LYS A 150 10.41 4.43 23.63
CA LYS A 150 11.18 5.19 22.64
C LYS A 150 10.51 5.12 21.27
N HIS A 151 10.34 6.28 20.64
CA HIS A 151 9.71 6.43 19.33
C HIS A 151 10.25 7.70 18.62
N ASP A 152 9.98 7.82 17.32
CA ASP A 152 10.30 9.01 16.51
C ASP A 152 9.07 9.86 16.15
N GLY A 153 7.94 9.63 16.81
CA GLY A 153 6.64 10.27 16.55
C GLY A 153 5.77 9.48 15.55
N VAL A 154 6.34 8.55 14.81
CA VAL A 154 5.65 7.71 13.81
C VAL A 154 5.82 6.22 14.11
N ALA A 155 6.99 5.84 14.61
CA ALA A 155 7.38 4.47 14.85
C ALA A 155 7.85 4.27 16.29
N VAL A 156 7.48 3.16 16.90
CA VAL A 156 8.05 2.69 18.16
C VAL A 156 9.30 1.86 17.86
N ASP A 157 10.40 2.13 18.58
CA ASP A 157 11.63 1.36 18.47
C ASP A 157 11.43 -0.03 19.10
N VAL A 158 11.54 -1.09 18.32
CA VAL A 158 11.42 -2.47 18.78
C VAL A 158 12.65 -3.30 18.43
N ASP A 159 12.89 -4.34 19.20
CA ASP A 159 13.89 -5.37 18.94
C ASP A 159 13.36 -6.46 17.96
N ALA A 160 14.20 -7.47 17.66
CA ALA A 160 13.81 -8.57 16.77
C ALA A 160 12.67 -9.45 17.32
N HIS A 161 12.37 -9.37 18.60
CA HIS A 161 11.27 -10.07 19.27
C HIS A 161 9.97 -9.25 19.28
N LEU A 162 9.93 -8.08 18.61
CA LEU A 162 8.82 -7.12 18.59
C LEU A 162 8.56 -6.44 19.94
N ARG A 163 9.57 -6.37 20.80
CA ARG A 163 9.52 -5.75 22.10
C ARG A 163 10.19 -4.37 22.07
N SER A 164 9.62 -3.38 22.76
CA SER A 164 10.19 -2.04 22.86
C SER A 164 11.62 -2.10 23.40
N THR A 165 12.53 -1.37 22.76
CA THR A 165 13.95 -1.30 23.15
C THR A 165 14.18 -0.55 24.44
N SER A 166 13.22 0.27 24.90
CA SER A 166 13.32 1.11 26.08
C SER A 166 12.40 0.68 27.24
N ASN A 167 11.32 -0.03 26.96
CA ASN A 167 10.43 -0.58 27.97
C ASN A 167 10.15 -2.07 27.70
N PRO A 168 10.75 -3.00 28.46
CA PRO A 168 10.63 -4.44 28.22
C PRO A 168 9.22 -5.00 28.50
N SER A 169 8.31 -4.24 29.08
CA SER A 169 6.91 -4.62 29.26
C SER A 169 6.03 -4.26 28.06
N VAL A 170 6.57 -3.57 27.04
CA VAL A 170 5.80 -3.09 25.90
C VAL A 170 6.19 -3.82 24.61
N TRP A 171 5.19 -4.25 23.88
CA TRP A 171 5.28 -4.99 22.61
C TRP A 171 4.49 -4.28 21.52
N VAL A 172 4.88 -4.43 20.25
CA VAL A 172 4.18 -3.77 19.12
C VAL A 172 3.94 -4.77 18.00
N CYS A 173 2.74 -4.80 17.42
CA CYS A 173 2.41 -5.62 16.27
C CYS A 173 1.37 -5.00 15.33
N GLY A 174 1.23 -5.64 14.17
CA GLY A 174 0.30 -5.24 13.12
C GLY A 174 0.68 -3.91 12.50
N ASP A 175 -0.29 -3.19 11.98
CA ASP A 175 -0.06 -1.93 11.26
C ASP A 175 0.51 -0.79 12.13
N ALA A 176 0.57 -0.97 13.46
CA ALA A 176 1.28 -0.08 14.37
C ALA A 176 2.81 -0.25 14.29
N LEU A 177 3.28 -1.38 13.72
CA LEU A 177 4.68 -1.68 13.49
C LEU A 177 5.10 -1.20 12.10
N VAL A 178 5.94 -0.17 12.01
CA VAL A 178 6.35 0.41 10.72
C VAL A 178 7.46 -0.37 10.00
N THR A 179 8.11 -1.31 10.67
CA THR A 179 9.19 -2.13 10.12
C THR A 179 8.69 -3.32 9.31
N SER A 180 7.40 -3.63 9.35
CA SER A 180 6.76 -4.69 8.58
C SER A 180 5.76 -4.14 7.57
N PRO A 181 5.44 -4.89 6.49
CA PRO A 181 4.33 -4.55 5.61
C PRO A 181 3.00 -4.57 6.37
N GLN A 182 2.15 -3.56 6.12
CA GLN A 182 0.82 -3.45 6.73
C GLN A 182 -0.16 -4.44 6.11
N LEU A 183 -0.09 -5.70 6.57
CA LEU A 183 -0.89 -6.82 6.06
C LEU A 183 -1.54 -7.60 7.21
N SER A 184 -2.83 -7.86 7.11
CA SER A 184 -3.59 -8.59 8.14
C SER A 184 -2.98 -9.96 8.51
N PRO A 185 -2.48 -10.80 7.55
CA PRO A 185 -1.80 -12.05 7.91
C PRO A 185 -0.53 -11.83 8.74
N LEU A 186 0.23 -10.75 8.48
CA LEU A 186 1.42 -10.42 9.27
C LEU A 186 1.05 -9.98 10.69
N ALA A 187 0.02 -9.17 10.85
CA ALA A 187 -0.47 -8.80 12.18
C ALA A 187 -0.81 -10.04 13.04
N THR A 188 -1.44 -11.05 12.44
CA THR A 188 -1.73 -12.32 13.11
C THR A 188 -0.46 -13.12 13.44
N TYR A 189 0.49 -13.16 12.53
CA TYR A 189 1.79 -13.82 12.71
C TYR A 189 2.59 -13.15 13.85
N GLU A 190 2.71 -11.84 13.84
CA GLU A 190 3.39 -11.04 14.86
C GLU A 190 2.73 -11.17 16.22
N GLY A 191 1.40 -11.11 16.28
CA GLY A 191 0.65 -11.30 17.54
C GLY A 191 0.90 -12.67 18.16
N ARG A 192 1.07 -13.74 17.35
CA ARG A 192 1.42 -15.08 17.83
C ARG A 192 2.83 -15.11 18.40
N ILE A 193 3.80 -14.48 17.74
CA ILE A 193 5.19 -14.36 18.22
C ILE A 193 5.21 -13.65 19.57
N ILE A 194 4.53 -12.49 19.68
CA ILE A 194 4.44 -11.73 20.92
C ILE A 194 3.81 -12.57 22.03
N GLY A 195 2.70 -13.25 21.76
CA GLY A 195 2.04 -14.10 22.75
C GLY A 195 2.97 -15.19 23.30
N LYS A 196 3.75 -15.83 22.43
CA LYS A 196 4.77 -16.81 22.84
C LYS A 196 5.89 -16.18 23.64
N ASN A 197 6.42 -15.04 23.18
CA ASN A 197 7.51 -14.33 23.84
C ASN A 197 7.12 -13.78 25.21
N ILE A 198 5.85 -13.44 25.44
CA ILE A 198 5.34 -13.04 26.76
C ILE A 198 5.34 -14.22 27.73
N VAL A 199 4.97 -15.43 27.27
CA VAL A 199 4.82 -16.62 28.13
C VAL A 199 6.15 -17.30 28.40
N GLU A 200 7.00 -17.45 27.38
CA GLU A 200 8.22 -18.25 27.40
C GLU A 200 9.51 -17.40 27.52
N GLY A 201 9.38 -16.07 27.50
CA GLY A 201 10.49 -15.12 27.32
C GLY A 201 10.79 -14.91 25.83
N PRO A 202 11.72 -13.98 25.48
CA PRO A 202 12.01 -13.58 24.10
C PRO A 202 12.76 -14.69 23.34
N VAL A 203 12.05 -15.73 22.92
CA VAL A 203 12.57 -16.95 22.27
C VAL A 203 12.30 -17.01 20.77
N GLU A 204 11.33 -16.22 20.25
CA GLU A 204 10.95 -16.22 18.84
C GLU A 204 11.12 -14.86 18.21
N THR A 205 11.63 -14.79 16.99
CA THR A 205 11.81 -13.54 16.22
C THR A 205 10.94 -13.56 14.98
N ALA A 206 10.54 -12.37 14.51
CA ALA A 206 9.78 -12.24 13.27
C ALA A 206 10.71 -12.40 12.05
N ASP A 207 10.27 -13.19 11.08
CA ASP A 207 10.94 -13.38 9.79
C ASP A 207 10.08 -12.79 8.67
N TYR A 208 10.59 -11.76 8.02
CA TYR A 208 9.96 -11.05 6.90
C TYR A 208 10.67 -11.31 5.56
N ALA A 209 11.56 -12.32 5.47
CA ALA A 209 12.34 -12.56 4.26
C ALA A 209 11.48 -12.92 3.03
N VAL A 210 10.31 -13.52 3.25
CA VAL A 210 9.37 -13.88 2.18
C VAL A 210 7.94 -13.54 2.60
N VAL A 211 7.48 -12.38 2.16
CA VAL A 211 6.11 -11.91 2.44
C VAL A 211 5.33 -11.82 1.13
N PRO A 212 4.27 -12.65 0.95
CA PRO A 212 3.36 -12.50 -0.17
C PRO A 212 2.56 -11.19 -0.06
N ASN A 213 2.37 -10.53 -1.19
CA ASN A 213 1.57 -9.31 -1.31
C ASN A 213 0.57 -9.44 -2.46
N CYS A 214 -0.59 -8.83 -2.31
CA CYS A 214 -1.61 -8.76 -3.36
C CYS A 214 -2.28 -7.40 -3.35
N VAL A 215 -2.44 -6.82 -4.53
CA VAL A 215 -3.30 -5.65 -4.80
C VAL A 215 -4.51 -6.15 -5.56
N TYR A 216 -5.70 -5.95 -5.00
CA TYR A 216 -6.96 -6.48 -5.51
C TYR A 216 -7.58 -5.60 -6.60
N THR A 217 -6.75 -5.23 -7.58
CA THR A 217 -7.24 -4.69 -8.85
C THR A 217 -7.92 -5.79 -9.69
N VAL A 218 -8.44 -5.46 -10.86
CA VAL A 218 -8.98 -6.45 -11.80
C VAL A 218 -8.28 -6.25 -13.15
N PRO A 219 -7.35 -7.16 -13.52
CA PRO A 219 -6.88 -8.34 -12.78
C PRO A 219 -6.07 -7.99 -11.52
N ALA A 220 -6.00 -8.93 -10.58
CA ALA A 220 -5.22 -8.75 -9.36
C ALA A 220 -3.71 -8.80 -9.62
N LEU A 221 -2.96 -7.97 -8.89
CA LEU A 221 -1.49 -7.95 -8.94
C LEU A 221 -0.93 -8.60 -7.68
N ALA A 222 -0.29 -9.74 -7.79
CA ALA A 222 0.31 -10.44 -6.67
C ALA A 222 1.83 -10.55 -6.83
N SER A 223 2.56 -10.43 -5.73
CA SER A 223 4.02 -10.57 -5.69
C SER A 223 4.48 -11.32 -4.45
N VAL A 224 5.65 -11.94 -4.54
CA VAL A 224 6.32 -12.60 -3.42
C VAL A 224 7.83 -12.58 -3.63
N GLY A 225 8.60 -12.32 -2.57
CA GLY A 225 10.05 -12.24 -2.58
C GLY A 225 10.58 -10.90 -3.12
N LEU A 226 11.83 -10.90 -3.59
CA LEU A 226 12.52 -9.69 -4.05
C LEU A 226 12.10 -9.31 -5.47
N THR A 227 11.99 -8.04 -5.74
CA THR A 227 12.00 -7.50 -7.10
C THR A 227 13.38 -7.68 -7.75
N GLU A 228 13.46 -7.54 -9.08
CA GLU A 228 14.74 -7.60 -9.79
C GLU A 228 15.71 -6.53 -9.26
N ALA A 229 15.24 -5.30 -9.10
CA ALA A 229 16.04 -4.19 -8.58
C ALA A 229 16.54 -4.43 -7.14
N GLU A 230 15.70 -4.99 -6.26
CA GLU A 230 16.11 -5.34 -4.88
C GLU A 230 17.14 -6.47 -4.86
N ALA A 231 17.00 -7.46 -5.73
CA ALA A 231 17.94 -8.55 -5.84
C ALA A 231 19.30 -8.06 -6.37
N GLU A 232 19.30 -7.20 -7.38
CA GLU A 232 20.51 -6.57 -7.92
C GLU A 232 21.21 -5.69 -6.87
N ALA A 233 20.45 -4.89 -6.11
CA ALA A 233 20.98 -4.05 -5.03
C ALA A 233 21.64 -4.90 -3.92
N GLN A 234 21.23 -6.16 -3.74
CA GLN A 234 21.89 -7.13 -2.86
C GLN A 234 23.09 -7.85 -3.51
N GLY A 235 23.48 -7.46 -4.72
CA GLY A 235 24.59 -8.09 -5.46
C GLY A 235 24.27 -9.48 -6.00
N LEU A 236 23.01 -9.87 -6.06
CA LEU A 236 22.58 -11.16 -6.60
C LEU A 236 22.61 -11.12 -8.13
N LYS A 237 23.16 -12.17 -8.76
CA LYS A 237 23.03 -12.34 -10.22
C LYS A 237 21.62 -12.81 -10.54
N VAL A 238 20.88 -11.96 -11.24
CA VAL A 238 19.46 -12.16 -11.54
C VAL A 238 19.27 -12.59 -12.99
N LYS A 239 18.32 -13.48 -13.22
CA LYS A 239 17.72 -13.74 -14.53
C LYS A 239 16.22 -13.58 -14.40
N ALA A 240 15.69 -12.50 -14.92
CA ALA A 240 14.24 -12.31 -15.06
C ALA A 240 13.72 -13.03 -16.33
N THR A 241 12.52 -13.56 -16.22
CA THR A 241 11.79 -14.15 -17.34
C THR A 241 10.34 -13.71 -17.27
N THR A 242 9.88 -13.02 -18.28
CA THR A 242 8.50 -12.55 -18.40
C THR A 242 7.71 -13.47 -19.33
N ASN A 243 6.47 -13.78 -18.95
CA ASN A 243 5.56 -14.56 -19.77
C ASN A 243 4.26 -13.80 -19.95
N ASP A 244 3.85 -13.62 -21.20
CA ASP A 244 2.48 -13.24 -21.54
C ASP A 244 1.59 -14.48 -21.47
N MET A 245 0.58 -14.41 -20.60
CA MET A 245 -0.36 -15.51 -20.35
C MET A 245 -1.76 -15.20 -20.90
N THR A 246 -1.96 -14.10 -21.63
CA THR A 246 -3.25 -13.74 -22.24
C THR A 246 -3.73 -14.83 -23.20
N GLY A 247 -2.80 -15.46 -23.90
CA GLY A 247 -3.05 -16.59 -24.79
C GLY A 247 -3.31 -17.94 -24.13
N TRP A 248 -3.11 -18.07 -22.80
CA TRP A 248 -3.34 -19.32 -22.09
C TRP A 248 -4.84 -19.61 -21.94
N PHE A 249 -5.19 -20.86 -21.71
CA PHE A 249 -6.59 -21.28 -21.56
C PHE A 249 -7.33 -20.44 -20.50
N SER A 250 -6.72 -20.22 -19.32
CA SER A 250 -7.31 -19.40 -18.28
C SER A 250 -7.50 -17.93 -18.69
N GLY A 251 -6.51 -17.32 -19.35
CA GLY A 251 -6.62 -15.96 -19.85
C GLY A 251 -7.76 -15.81 -20.86
N LYS A 252 -7.84 -16.72 -21.81
CA LYS A 252 -8.92 -16.75 -22.82
C LYS A 252 -10.29 -17.03 -22.20
N ALA A 253 -10.38 -17.96 -21.26
CA ALA A 253 -11.65 -18.34 -20.63
C ALA A 253 -12.26 -17.20 -19.81
N TYR A 254 -11.43 -16.36 -19.22
CA TYR A 254 -11.86 -15.18 -18.44
C TYR A 254 -11.89 -13.88 -19.25
N GLY A 255 -11.47 -13.91 -20.51
CA GLY A 255 -11.40 -12.72 -21.37
C GLY A 255 -10.39 -11.68 -20.85
N GLU A 256 -9.27 -12.14 -20.28
CA GLU A 256 -8.26 -11.26 -19.72
C GLU A 256 -7.55 -10.46 -20.81
N THR A 257 -7.48 -9.17 -20.63
CA THR A 257 -6.73 -8.24 -21.48
C THR A 257 -5.28 -8.09 -21.00
N VAL A 258 -5.04 -8.38 -19.73
CA VAL A 258 -3.71 -8.43 -19.10
C VAL A 258 -3.60 -9.73 -18.29
N ALA A 259 -2.68 -10.59 -18.66
CA ALA A 259 -2.31 -11.77 -17.92
C ALA A 259 -0.80 -11.96 -18.07
N TRP A 260 -0.05 -11.60 -17.05
CA TRP A 260 1.40 -11.50 -17.12
C TRP A 260 2.06 -12.09 -15.87
N SER A 261 3.23 -12.69 -16.04
CA SER A 261 4.04 -13.12 -14.91
C SER A 261 5.51 -12.86 -15.17
N THR A 262 6.22 -12.35 -14.18
CA THR A 262 7.68 -12.40 -14.16
C THR A 262 8.16 -13.35 -13.09
N ARG A 263 9.31 -13.94 -13.34
CA ARG A 263 9.99 -14.84 -12.43
C ARG A 263 11.46 -14.50 -12.41
N THR A 264 11.96 -14.17 -11.23
CA THR A 264 13.37 -13.88 -11.02
C THR A 264 14.04 -15.10 -10.40
N ARG A 265 15.17 -15.53 -10.96
CA ARG A 265 16.02 -16.60 -10.45
C ARG A 265 17.38 -16.03 -10.08
N THR A 266 17.86 -16.35 -8.89
CA THR A 266 19.24 -16.08 -8.48
C THR A 266 20.12 -17.28 -8.77
N GLY A 267 21.36 -17.04 -9.25
CA GLY A 267 22.30 -18.08 -9.65
C GLY A 267 22.96 -18.88 -8.52
N SER A 268 22.47 -18.81 -7.28
CA SER A 268 22.97 -19.59 -6.14
C SER A 268 22.11 -20.84 -5.91
N SER A 269 22.68 -21.86 -5.26
CA SER A 269 22.11 -23.19 -5.03
C SER A 269 20.83 -23.24 -4.17
N ALA A 270 20.30 -22.13 -3.73
CA ALA A 270 19.00 -22.02 -3.09
C ALA A 270 18.06 -21.17 -3.96
N PRO A 271 17.00 -21.73 -4.53
CA PRO A 271 16.06 -20.94 -5.30
C PRO A 271 15.26 -20.01 -4.39
N ARG A 272 15.64 -18.73 -4.32
CA ARG A 272 14.74 -17.70 -3.82
C ARG A 272 13.79 -17.37 -4.96
N TRP A 273 12.52 -17.65 -4.74
CA TRP A 273 11.46 -17.34 -5.69
C TRP A 273 10.98 -15.93 -5.49
N SER A 274 11.01 -15.12 -6.50
CA SER A 274 10.21 -13.91 -6.62
C SER A 274 9.38 -14.00 -7.87
N GLY A 275 8.16 -13.57 -7.84
CA GLY A 275 7.28 -13.59 -8.99
C GLY A 275 6.10 -12.65 -8.78
N THR A 276 5.76 -11.93 -9.82
CA THR A 276 4.57 -11.10 -9.87
C THR A 276 3.61 -11.72 -10.88
N VAL A 277 2.36 -11.88 -10.49
CA VAL A 277 1.31 -12.44 -11.35
C VAL A 277 0.13 -11.50 -11.33
N ALA A 278 -0.27 -11.01 -12.50
CA ALA A 278 -1.55 -10.35 -12.68
C ALA A 278 -2.56 -11.40 -13.14
N ARG A 279 -3.54 -11.74 -12.29
CA ARG A 279 -4.65 -12.67 -12.60
C ARG A 279 -5.93 -12.14 -11.96
N ARG A 280 -7.05 -12.49 -12.60
CA ARG A 280 -8.41 -12.28 -12.06
C ARG A 280 -8.70 -13.27 -10.94
#